data_c3c500469528f3bb7c455fa5362b3179
#
_entry.id   c3c500469528f3bb7c455fa5362b3179
#
_cell.length_a   1.000
_cell.length_b   1.000
_cell.length_c   1.000
_cell.angle_alpha   90.00
_cell.angle_beta   90.00
_cell.angle_gamma   90.00
#
_symmetry.space_group_name_H-M   'P 1'
#
loop_
_entity.id
_entity.type
_entity.pdbx_description
1 polymer ?
#
loop_
_entity_poly.entity_id
_entity_poly.type
_entity_poly.pdbx_seq_one_letter_code
_entity_poly.pdbx_strand_id
1 'polypeptide(L)'
;MGALTEMMTAGLVAAEDSHGGAIAFPILTMLILVPIVGAVAVAISSKRRPEIAKLIALMTSVGVGAMSIWLLSSFEMGEAGFQFSSQHTWIEQWGISYHVGVDGISLFLVVLTGVLFPLAIVGTDPHHDEK
;
A
#
# COMPACT_ATOMS: atom_id res chain seq x y z
N MET A 1 32.81 33.16 -4.72
CA MET A 1 32.74 31.82 -5.37
C MET A 1 32.18 30.74 -4.46
N GLY A 2 32.41 30.75 -3.16
CA GLY A 2 31.89 29.73 -2.21
C GLY A 2 30.37 29.75 -2.03
N ALA A 3 29.71 30.89 -1.98
CA ALA A 3 28.27 31.01 -1.75
C ALA A 3 27.41 30.41 -2.87
N LEU A 4 27.83 30.47 -4.12
CA LEU A 4 27.13 29.88 -5.26
C LEU A 4 27.24 28.33 -5.26
N THR A 5 28.40 27.80 -4.84
CA THR A 5 28.62 26.37 -4.73
C THR A 5 27.78 25.77 -3.59
N GLU A 6 27.66 26.47 -2.46
CA GLU A 6 26.81 26.05 -1.35
C GLU A 6 25.32 26.13 -1.69
N MET A 7 24.88 27.12 -2.44
CA MET A 7 23.49 27.22 -2.92
C MET A 7 23.16 26.09 -3.93
N MET A 8 24.10 25.74 -4.80
CA MET A 8 23.90 24.64 -5.75
C MET A 8 23.89 23.28 -5.06
N THR A 9 24.75 23.04 -4.08
CA THR A 9 24.77 21.82 -3.30
C THR A 9 23.54 21.69 -2.40
N ALA A 10 23.10 22.77 -1.77
CA ALA A 10 21.86 22.79 -0.98
C ALA A 10 20.63 22.52 -1.85
N GLY A 11 20.59 23.04 -3.06
CA GLY A 11 19.52 22.75 -4.03
C GLY A 11 19.51 21.32 -4.52
N LEU A 12 20.68 20.71 -4.70
CA LEU A 12 20.81 19.29 -5.09
C LEU A 12 20.42 18.34 -3.96
N VAL A 13 20.85 18.62 -2.74
CA VAL A 13 20.50 17.82 -1.56
C VAL A 13 19.00 17.90 -1.26
N ALA A 14 18.39 19.09 -1.42
CA ALA A 14 16.94 19.22 -1.27
C ALA A 14 16.13 18.49 -2.37
N ALA A 15 16.73 18.27 -3.54
CA ALA A 15 16.08 17.51 -4.62
C ALA A 15 16.17 16.00 -4.40
N GLU A 16 17.18 15.49 -3.70
CA GLU A 16 17.32 14.06 -3.40
C GLU A 16 16.35 13.59 -2.33
N ASP A 17 16.04 14.41 -1.33
CA ASP A 17 15.09 14.05 -0.27
C ASP A 17 13.62 13.97 -0.73
N SER A 18 13.29 14.53 -1.89
CA SER A 18 11.90 14.53 -2.39
C SER A 18 11.50 13.27 -3.16
N HIS A 19 12.45 12.42 -3.57
CA HIS A 19 12.15 11.25 -4.39
C HIS A 19 11.56 10.08 -3.60
N GLY A 20 11.93 9.90 -2.33
CA GLY A 20 11.37 8.84 -1.48
C GLY A 20 9.94 9.11 -1.01
N GLY A 21 9.62 10.37 -0.68
CA GLY A 21 8.30 10.73 -0.13
C GLY A 21 7.17 10.79 -1.17
N ALA A 22 7.47 11.21 -2.40
CA ALA A 22 6.44 11.40 -3.43
C ALA A 22 5.89 10.08 -4.00
N ILE A 23 6.68 9.00 -3.98
CA ILE A 23 6.26 7.68 -4.48
C ILE A 23 5.59 6.86 -3.36
N ALA A 24 5.98 7.09 -2.12
CA ALA A 24 5.47 6.36 -0.97
C ALA A 24 4.02 6.68 -0.63
N PHE A 25 3.64 7.95 -0.74
CA PHE A 25 2.27 8.39 -0.46
C PHE A 25 1.21 7.67 -1.33
N PRO A 26 1.34 7.64 -2.67
CA PRO A 26 0.35 6.94 -3.49
C PRO A 26 0.34 5.44 -3.25
N ILE A 27 1.48 4.80 -2.94
CA ILE A 27 1.54 3.35 -2.75
C ILE A 27 0.82 2.89 -1.49
N LEU A 28 1.10 3.50 -0.34
CA LEU A 28 0.44 3.16 0.92
C LEU A 28 -1.06 3.46 0.86
N THR A 29 -1.41 4.58 0.24
CA THR A 29 -2.82 4.94 0.03
C THR A 29 -3.51 3.96 -0.93
N MET A 30 -2.85 3.54 -2.00
CA MET A 30 -3.38 2.53 -2.92
C MET A 30 -3.52 1.17 -2.27
N LEU A 31 -2.58 0.79 -1.40
CA LEU A 31 -2.65 -0.46 -0.64
C LEU A 31 -3.89 -0.53 0.27
N ILE A 32 -4.37 0.61 0.76
CA ILE A 32 -5.61 0.72 1.54
C ILE A 32 -6.85 0.82 0.63
N LEU A 33 -6.77 1.61 -0.45
CA LEU A 33 -7.93 1.87 -1.33
C LEU A 33 -8.30 0.64 -2.18
N VAL A 34 -7.32 -0.09 -2.69
CA VAL A 34 -7.57 -1.24 -3.58
C VAL A 34 -8.46 -2.30 -2.92
N PRO A 35 -8.21 -2.76 -1.67
CA PRO A 35 -9.10 -3.72 -1.03
C PRO A 35 -10.49 -3.14 -0.73
N ILE A 36 -10.61 -1.85 -0.44
CA ILE A 36 -11.91 -1.20 -0.22
C ILE A 36 -12.73 -1.22 -1.51
N VAL A 37 -12.13 -0.82 -2.63
CA VAL A 37 -12.77 -0.85 -3.95
C VAL A 37 -13.14 -2.29 -4.33
N GLY A 38 -12.26 -3.25 -4.08
CA GLY A 38 -12.53 -4.68 -4.28
C GLY A 38 -13.70 -5.18 -3.46
N ALA A 39 -13.78 -4.80 -2.19
CA ALA A 39 -14.89 -5.17 -1.31
C ALA A 39 -16.22 -4.59 -1.80
N VAL A 40 -16.23 -3.33 -2.23
CA VAL A 40 -17.41 -2.68 -2.82
C VAL A 40 -17.83 -3.39 -4.11
N ALA A 41 -16.88 -3.73 -4.99
CA ALA A 41 -17.15 -4.45 -6.23
C ALA A 41 -17.78 -5.83 -5.96
N VAL A 42 -17.27 -6.56 -4.97
CA VAL A 42 -17.86 -7.84 -4.53
C VAL A 42 -19.26 -7.64 -3.96
N ALA A 43 -19.48 -6.58 -3.15
CA ALA A 43 -20.78 -6.29 -2.55
C ALA A 43 -21.86 -5.95 -3.60
N ILE A 44 -21.48 -5.28 -4.68
CA ILE A 44 -22.38 -4.95 -5.81
C ILE A 44 -22.59 -6.17 -6.72
N SER A 45 -21.68 -7.14 -6.68
CA SER A 45 -21.77 -8.35 -7.51
C SER A 45 -23.04 -9.14 -7.22
N SER A 46 -23.67 -9.66 -8.26
CA SER A 46 -24.93 -10.39 -8.13
C SER A 46 -24.76 -11.68 -7.36
N LYS A 47 -25.61 -11.91 -6.36
CA LYS A 47 -25.68 -13.17 -5.59
C LYS A 47 -25.96 -14.42 -6.45
N ARG A 48 -26.43 -14.21 -7.69
CA ARG A 48 -26.72 -15.30 -8.63
C ARG A 48 -25.46 -15.90 -9.29
N ARG A 49 -24.31 -15.22 -9.19
CA ARG A 49 -23.04 -15.68 -9.77
C ARG A 49 -21.91 -15.56 -8.76
N PRO A 50 -21.82 -16.47 -7.80
CA PRO A 50 -20.77 -16.44 -6.76
C PRO A 50 -19.36 -16.55 -7.34
N GLU A 51 -19.20 -17.17 -8.50
CA GLU A 51 -17.92 -17.31 -9.22
C GLU A 51 -17.32 -15.96 -9.61
N ILE A 52 -18.16 -15.01 -10.02
CA ILE A 52 -17.71 -13.66 -10.39
C ILE A 52 -17.22 -12.92 -9.14
N ALA A 53 -17.94 -13.02 -8.03
CA ALA A 53 -17.53 -12.41 -6.77
C ALA A 53 -16.19 -12.98 -6.29
N LYS A 54 -16.01 -14.31 -6.38
CA LYS A 54 -14.75 -14.98 -6.05
C LYS A 54 -13.61 -14.53 -6.95
N LEU A 55 -13.85 -14.38 -8.26
CA LEU A 55 -12.85 -13.91 -9.20
C LEU A 55 -12.42 -12.45 -8.89
N ILE A 56 -13.37 -11.56 -8.62
CA ILE A 56 -13.08 -10.17 -8.25
C ILE A 56 -12.26 -10.11 -6.95
N ALA A 57 -12.67 -10.87 -5.94
CA ALA A 57 -11.96 -10.95 -4.68
C ALA A 57 -10.53 -11.49 -4.86
N LEU A 58 -10.36 -12.53 -5.68
CA LEU A 58 -9.05 -13.10 -5.98
C LEU A 58 -8.15 -12.12 -6.73
N MET A 59 -8.66 -11.47 -7.78
CA MET A 59 -7.90 -10.47 -8.54
C MET A 59 -7.46 -9.30 -7.67
N THR A 60 -8.36 -8.81 -6.82
CA THR A 60 -8.06 -7.73 -5.88
C THR A 60 -6.99 -8.16 -4.86
N SER A 61 -7.11 -9.35 -4.29
CA SER A 61 -6.16 -9.84 -3.29
C SER A 61 -4.78 -10.12 -3.87
N VAL A 62 -4.70 -10.67 -5.09
CA VAL A 62 -3.44 -10.86 -5.82
C VAL A 62 -2.80 -9.50 -6.14
N GLY A 63 -3.59 -8.51 -6.53
CA GLY A 63 -3.11 -7.14 -6.76
C GLY A 63 -2.50 -6.52 -5.51
N VAL A 64 -3.16 -6.63 -4.37
CA VAL A 64 -2.64 -6.17 -3.07
C VAL A 64 -1.38 -6.94 -2.68
N GLY A 65 -1.35 -8.26 -2.89
CA GLY A 65 -0.18 -9.09 -2.64
C GLY A 65 1.03 -8.68 -3.49
N ALA A 66 0.82 -8.44 -4.78
CA ALA A 66 1.87 -7.95 -5.66
C ALA A 66 2.41 -6.57 -5.25
N MET A 67 1.52 -5.65 -4.85
CA MET A 67 1.91 -4.33 -4.34
C MET A 67 2.72 -4.43 -3.03
N SER A 68 2.36 -5.34 -2.13
CA SER A 68 3.08 -5.54 -0.88
C SER A 68 4.47 -6.15 -1.11
N ILE A 69 4.62 -7.07 -2.05
CA ILE A 69 5.92 -7.63 -2.45
C ILE A 69 6.79 -6.54 -3.13
N TRP A 70 6.19 -5.72 -3.96
CA TRP A 70 6.91 -4.62 -4.58
C TRP A 70 7.39 -3.59 -3.53
N LEU A 71 6.55 -3.29 -2.54
CA LEU A 71 6.92 -2.44 -1.41
C LEU A 71 8.11 -3.03 -0.64
N LEU A 72 8.12 -4.35 -0.42
CA LEU A 72 9.24 -5.05 0.20
C LEU A 72 10.53 -4.91 -0.61
N SER A 73 10.46 -5.02 -1.93
CA SER A 73 11.63 -4.87 -2.81
C SER A 73 12.19 -3.46 -2.85
N SER A 74 11.35 -2.47 -2.56
CA SER A 74 11.71 -1.05 -2.52
C SER A 74 12.13 -0.56 -1.13
N PHE A 75 12.08 -1.46 -0.12
CA PHE A 75 12.46 -1.13 1.24
C PHE A 75 13.98 -1.22 1.41
N GLU A 76 14.61 -0.14 1.85
CA GLU A 76 16.06 -0.11 2.12
C GLU A 76 16.35 -0.64 3.51
N MET A 77 17.04 -1.80 3.56
CA MET A 77 17.51 -2.39 4.82
C MET A 77 18.74 -1.63 5.32
N GLY A 78 18.63 -1.00 6.46
CA GLY A 78 19.76 -0.34 7.12
C GLY A 78 19.50 1.05 7.65
N GLU A 79 18.42 1.67 7.28
CA GLU A 79 17.96 2.93 7.87
C GLU A 79 17.05 2.65 9.07
N ALA A 80 17.48 3.11 10.25
CA ALA A 80 16.68 3.03 11.46
C ALA A 80 15.62 4.15 11.43
N GLY A 81 14.38 3.83 11.08
CA GLY A 81 13.29 4.79 11.08
C GLY A 81 12.09 4.32 10.25
N PHE A 82 11.03 5.11 10.30
CA PHE A 82 9.89 4.91 9.43
C PHE A 82 10.27 5.29 7.99
N GLN A 83 10.30 4.32 7.11
CA GLN A 83 10.43 4.55 5.68
C GLN A 83 9.04 4.73 5.07
N PHE A 84 8.98 5.42 3.94
CA PHE A 84 7.74 5.76 3.26
C PHE A 84 6.75 6.53 4.16
N SER A 85 7.26 7.34 5.12
CA SER A 85 6.40 8.21 5.92
C SER A 85 5.85 9.34 5.06
N SER A 86 4.54 9.44 5.00
CA SER A 86 3.85 10.55 4.37
C SER A 86 3.02 11.29 5.41
N GLN A 87 3.32 12.57 5.54
CA GLN A 87 2.59 13.47 6.42
C GLN A 87 1.80 14.46 5.55
N HIS A 88 0.50 14.35 5.58
CA HIS A 88 -0.39 15.32 4.91
C HIS A 88 -1.32 15.91 5.96
N THR A 89 -1.29 17.23 6.08
CA THR A 89 -2.25 17.98 6.88
C THR A 89 -3.59 17.96 6.16
N TRP A 90 -4.55 17.22 6.70
CA TRP A 90 -5.87 17.11 6.06
C TRP A 90 -6.80 18.25 6.47
N ILE A 91 -6.83 18.59 7.75
CA ILE A 91 -7.63 19.68 8.25
C ILE A 91 -6.80 20.48 9.27
N GLU A 92 -6.21 21.60 8.83
CA GLU A 92 -5.38 22.47 9.68
C GLU A 92 -6.15 23.01 10.91
N GLN A 93 -7.43 23.32 10.73
CA GLN A 93 -8.26 23.90 11.78
C GLN A 93 -8.52 22.98 12.97
N TRP A 94 -8.40 21.65 12.77
CA TRP A 94 -8.65 20.64 13.80
C TRP A 94 -7.39 19.84 14.17
N GLY A 95 -6.25 20.21 13.64
CA GLY A 95 -4.99 19.53 13.92
C GLY A 95 -4.92 18.07 13.44
N ILE A 96 -5.79 17.69 12.49
CA ILE A 96 -5.85 16.34 11.97
C ILE A 96 -4.85 16.20 10.83
N SER A 97 -3.79 15.43 11.05
CA SER A 97 -2.81 15.06 10.03
C SER A 97 -2.92 13.57 9.70
N TYR A 98 -2.91 13.26 8.41
CA TYR A 98 -2.78 11.89 7.91
C TYR A 98 -1.31 11.51 7.92
N HIS A 99 -0.93 10.65 8.85
CA HIS A 99 0.44 10.20 9.01
C HIS A 99 0.50 8.69 8.77
N VAL A 100 1.07 8.29 7.68
CA VAL A 100 1.27 6.88 7.32
C VAL A 100 2.75 6.63 7.13
N GLY A 101 3.25 5.59 7.78
CA GLY A 101 4.64 5.16 7.65
C GLY A 101 4.72 3.66 7.86
N VAL A 102 5.70 3.03 7.22
CA VAL A 102 5.97 1.61 7.33
C VAL A 102 7.29 1.40 8.03
N ASP A 103 7.25 0.66 9.12
CA ASP A 103 8.40 0.13 9.83
C ASP A 103 8.77 -1.26 9.31
N GLY A 104 10.01 -1.70 9.52
CA GLY A 104 10.47 -3.02 9.08
C GLY A 104 9.60 -4.18 9.57
N ILE A 105 9.08 -4.11 10.80
CA ILE A 105 8.20 -5.13 11.36
C ILE A 105 6.82 -5.07 10.71
N SER A 106 6.26 -3.89 10.52
CA SER A 106 4.95 -3.72 9.88
C SER A 106 4.98 -4.11 8.41
N LEU A 107 6.10 -3.92 7.73
CA LEU A 107 6.29 -4.36 6.35
C LEU A 107 6.11 -5.88 6.20
N PHE A 108 6.73 -6.67 7.10
CA PHE A 108 6.57 -8.13 7.09
C PHE A 108 5.11 -8.55 7.31
N LEU A 109 4.39 -7.86 8.20
CA LEU A 109 2.97 -8.12 8.44
C LEU A 109 2.12 -7.79 7.22
N VAL A 110 2.41 -6.70 6.53
CA VAL A 110 1.72 -6.30 5.28
C VAL A 110 1.95 -7.34 4.19
N VAL A 111 3.19 -7.77 3.98
CA VAL A 111 3.53 -8.80 2.98
C VAL A 111 2.90 -10.14 3.32
N LEU A 112 2.97 -10.55 4.59
CA LEU A 112 2.36 -11.79 5.06
C LEU A 112 0.84 -11.77 4.81
N THR A 113 0.17 -10.69 5.15
CA THR A 113 -1.26 -10.52 4.90
C THR A 113 -1.57 -10.54 3.41
N GLY A 114 -0.79 -9.84 2.61
CA GLY A 114 -0.94 -9.79 1.14
C GLY A 114 -0.79 -11.14 0.45
N VAL A 115 0.02 -12.04 1.02
CA VAL A 115 0.20 -13.41 0.50
C VAL A 115 -0.86 -14.37 1.03
N LEU A 116 -1.19 -14.28 2.33
CA LEU A 116 -2.17 -15.18 2.95
C LEU A 116 -3.59 -14.95 2.42
N PHE A 117 -3.95 -13.72 2.11
CA PHE A 117 -5.31 -13.39 1.68
C PHE A 117 -5.71 -14.09 0.36
N PRO A 118 -4.93 -14.05 -0.73
CA PRO A 118 -5.25 -14.81 -1.95
C PRO A 118 -5.25 -16.31 -1.72
N LEU A 119 -4.35 -16.85 -0.89
CA LEU A 119 -4.33 -18.26 -0.54
C LEU A 119 -5.60 -18.69 0.19
N ALA A 120 -6.09 -17.88 1.11
CA ALA A 120 -7.35 -18.14 1.81
C ALA A 120 -8.54 -18.16 0.85
N ILE A 121 -8.60 -17.24 -0.12
CA ILE A 121 -9.68 -17.19 -1.12
C ILE A 121 -9.63 -18.39 -2.05
N VAL A 122 -8.45 -18.84 -2.47
CA VAL A 122 -8.29 -20.04 -3.30
C VAL A 122 -8.69 -21.29 -2.52
N GLY A 123 -8.34 -21.35 -1.23
CA GLY A 123 -8.67 -22.48 -0.36
C GLY A 123 -10.15 -22.63 -0.02
N THR A 124 -10.98 -21.61 -0.25
CA THR A 124 -12.44 -21.73 -0.11
C THR A 124 -13.03 -22.51 -1.28
N ASP A 125 -13.39 -23.76 -1.02
CA ASP A 125 -13.98 -24.65 -2.01
C ASP A 125 -15.47 -24.29 -2.25
N PRO A 126 -15.93 -24.12 -3.51
CA PRO A 126 -17.32 -23.81 -3.81
C PRO A 126 -18.27 -25.00 -3.70
N HIS A 127 -17.77 -26.19 -3.35
CA HIS A 127 -18.56 -27.43 -3.35
C HIS A 127 -19.47 -27.65 -2.13
N HIS A 128 -19.74 -26.64 -1.31
CA HIS A 128 -20.57 -26.84 -0.10
C HIS A 128 -22.08 -26.58 -0.27
N ASP A 129 -22.55 -26.33 -1.50
CA ASP A 129 -23.98 -26.03 -1.77
C ASP A 129 -24.72 -27.11 -2.58
N GLU A 130 -24.32 -28.38 -2.49
CA GLU A 130 -25.17 -29.47 -2.93
C GLU A 130 -25.82 -30.20 -1.74
N LYS A 131 -26.76 -29.51 -1.08
CA LYS A 131 -27.86 -30.18 -0.35
C LYS A 131 -29.10 -29.32 -0.32
#